data_d64acfeefbd9a6f7d92f07f7788949ea
#
_entry.id   d64acfeefbd9a6f7d92f07f7788949ea
#
_cell.length_a   1.000
_cell.length_b   1.000
_cell.length_c   1.000
_cell.angle_alpha   90.00
_cell.angle_beta   90.00
_cell.angle_gamma   90.00
#
_symmetry.space_group_name_H-M   'P 1'
#
loop_
_entity.id
_entity.type
_entity.pdbx_description
1 polymer ?
#
loop_
_entity_poly.entity_id
_entity_poly.type
_entity_poly.pdbx_seq_one_letter_code
_entity_poly.pdbx_strand_id
1 'polypeptide(L)'
;MHIEEIIQKIGPTDQDCVKLAQARFDALIKPVGSLAQLERMTAKYAGIVGKYNKHELDYPKRELLVWCGIDEAEQAGKIMQAQWPVNVLAAETSAKTQALLVTAETEADALEEGATLVQESIHERGLGLLGFGCLASVDNVDNEMVQAAMVGGILQAAAMGVGVLLDGVATLKAAQKARELAPHVLDYCFAGHVSDEAGAEELLKELGLEAPLRLNIPDGAGEGAALCFTLFDAGIKAYKEMETFEEASVHVEVKEFSLAEQNKNTK
;
A
#
# COMPACT_ATOMS: atom_id res chain seq x y z
N MET A 1 -10.24 -15.95 15.88
CA MET A 1 -10.24 -14.61 16.55
C MET A 1 -11.42 -13.86 15.97
N HIS A 2 -12.29 -13.28 16.82
CA HIS A 2 -13.49 -12.64 16.31
C HIS A 2 -13.17 -11.29 15.64
N ILE A 3 -13.83 -11.01 14.54
CA ILE A 3 -13.63 -9.78 13.75
C ILE A 3 -13.79 -8.51 14.59
N GLU A 4 -14.72 -8.51 15.56
CA GLU A 4 -14.93 -7.38 16.46
C GLU A 4 -13.68 -7.04 17.30
N GLU A 5 -12.93 -8.06 17.72
CA GLU A 5 -11.68 -7.85 18.47
C GLU A 5 -10.56 -7.27 17.59
N ILE A 6 -10.57 -7.61 16.30
CA ILE A 6 -9.63 -7.07 15.30
C ILE A 6 -9.95 -5.59 15.08
N ILE A 7 -11.23 -5.27 14.83
CA ILE A 7 -11.69 -3.89 14.57
C ILE A 7 -11.33 -2.96 15.72
N GLN A 8 -11.50 -3.42 16.98
CA GLN A 8 -11.18 -2.61 18.17
C GLN A 8 -9.69 -2.24 18.30
N LYS A 9 -8.80 -2.94 17.63
CA LYS A 9 -7.35 -2.66 17.62
C LYS A 9 -6.94 -1.65 16.56
N ILE A 10 -7.82 -1.33 15.60
CA ILE A 10 -7.52 -0.43 14.49
C ILE A 10 -7.76 1.00 14.93
N GLY A 11 -6.69 1.73 15.23
CA GLY A 11 -6.70 3.16 15.51
C GLY A 11 -6.07 3.97 14.37
N PRO A 12 -6.05 5.31 14.50
CA PRO A 12 -5.30 6.15 13.57
C PRO A 12 -3.81 5.83 13.65
N THR A 13 -3.11 5.95 12.52
CA THR A 13 -1.64 5.86 12.48
C THR A 13 -1.00 7.06 13.20
N ASP A 14 0.28 6.95 13.55
CA ASP A 14 1.02 8.01 14.24
C ASP A 14 1.20 9.23 13.32
N GLN A 15 0.31 10.22 13.47
CA GLN A 15 0.31 11.42 12.66
C GLN A 15 1.49 12.36 12.94
N ASP A 16 2.12 12.25 14.09
CA ASP A 16 3.33 13.03 14.40
C ASP A 16 4.54 12.42 13.67
N CYS A 17 4.63 11.09 13.59
CA CYS A 17 5.62 10.43 12.74
C CYS A 17 5.43 10.78 11.26
N VAL A 18 4.18 10.85 10.75
CA VAL A 18 3.90 11.30 9.38
C VAL A 18 4.43 12.71 9.13
N LYS A 19 4.10 13.67 10.02
CA LYS A 19 4.54 15.07 9.90
C LYS A 19 6.06 15.21 9.97
N LEU A 20 6.69 14.50 10.89
CA LEU A 20 8.16 14.54 11.06
C LEU A 20 8.87 13.92 9.86
N ALA A 21 8.34 12.84 9.30
CA ALA A 21 8.88 12.26 8.08
C ALA A 21 8.73 13.20 6.87
N GLN A 22 7.57 13.86 6.71
CA GLN A 22 7.39 14.86 5.67
C GLN A 22 8.34 16.05 5.85
N ALA A 23 8.48 16.57 7.07
CA ALA A 23 9.41 17.66 7.38
C ALA A 23 10.86 17.31 7.00
N ARG A 24 11.28 16.05 7.23
CA ARG A 24 12.59 15.60 6.76
C ARG A 24 12.69 15.64 5.23
N PHE A 25 11.68 15.15 4.49
CA PHE A 25 11.66 15.26 3.02
C PHE A 25 11.77 16.70 2.53
N ASP A 26 11.09 17.62 3.19
CA ASP A 26 11.11 19.03 2.83
C ASP A 26 12.49 19.68 3.10
N ALA A 27 13.24 19.14 4.07
CA ALA A 27 14.58 19.58 4.42
C ALA A 27 15.70 18.94 3.56
N LEU A 28 15.42 17.92 2.73
CA LEU A 28 16.41 17.29 1.86
C LEU A 28 16.92 18.27 0.79
N ILE A 29 18.16 18.04 0.30
CA ILE A 29 18.79 18.84 -0.76
C ILE A 29 18.10 18.57 -2.10
N LYS A 30 16.89 19.08 -2.25
CA LYS A 30 16.04 19.01 -3.44
C LYS A 30 14.96 20.08 -3.37
N PRO A 31 14.28 20.43 -4.49
CA PRO A 31 13.07 21.23 -4.39
C PRO A 31 12.01 20.56 -3.52
N VAL A 32 11.34 21.34 -2.66
CA VAL A 32 10.26 20.85 -1.79
C VAL A 32 9.18 20.17 -2.65
N GLY A 33 8.74 18.98 -2.25
CA GLY A 33 7.71 18.21 -2.94
C GLY A 33 8.13 17.57 -4.26
N SER A 34 9.42 17.63 -4.66
CA SER A 34 9.88 17.15 -5.98
C SER A 34 9.78 15.64 -6.18
N LEU A 35 9.69 14.85 -5.11
CA LEU A 35 9.47 13.39 -5.18
C LEU A 35 7.99 13.03 -5.03
N ALA A 36 7.12 14.02 -4.84
CA ALA A 36 5.65 13.89 -4.88
C ALA A 36 5.11 12.69 -4.08
N GLN A 37 4.54 11.69 -4.76
CA GLN A 37 3.95 10.53 -4.11
C GLN A 37 4.95 9.66 -3.34
N LEU A 38 6.21 9.59 -3.75
CA LEU A 38 7.23 8.83 -3.01
C LEU A 38 7.42 9.38 -1.60
N GLU A 39 7.36 10.72 -1.43
CA GLU A 39 7.42 11.36 -0.12
C GLU A 39 6.20 11.00 0.72
N ARG A 40 4.99 11.14 0.15
CA ARG A 40 3.73 10.86 0.87
C ARG A 40 3.61 9.39 1.28
N MET A 41 3.98 8.46 0.40
CA MET A 41 3.96 7.02 0.69
C MET A 41 4.92 6.68 1.82
N THR A 42 6.14 7.21 1.78
CA THR A 42 7.15 6.96 2.82
C THR A 42 6.74 7.59 4.16
N ALA A 43 6.22 8.83 4.14
CA ALA A 43 5.75 9.49 5.35
C ALA A 43 4.54 8.75 5.97
N LYS A 44 3.59 8.30 5.15
CA LYS A 44 2.46 7.47 5.60
C LYS A 44 2.96 6.15 6.22
N TYR A 45 3.94 5.50 5.60
CA TYR A 45 4.55 4.28 6.15
C TYR A 45 5.25 4.55 7.49
N ALA A 46 5.95 5.68 7.63
CA ALA A 46 6.54 6.09 8.90
C ALA A 46 5.48 6.18 10.02
N GLY A 47 4.30 6.72 9.70
CA GLY A 47 3.16 6.76 10.63
C GLY A 47 2.60 5.37 10.98
N ILE A 48 2.58 4.42 10.03
CA ILE A 48 2.13 3.04 10.27
C ILE A 48 3.05 2.33 11.26
N VAL A 49 4.37 2.47 11.07
CA VAL A 49 5.36 1.78 11.92
C VAL A 49 5.78 2.58 13.17
N GLY A 50 5.29 3.82 13.33
CA GLY A 50 5.63 4.71 14.44
C GLY A 50 7.12 5.08 14.48
N LYS A 51 7.77 5.23 13.32
CA LYS A 51 9.20 5.52 13.19
C LYS A 51 9.46 6.55 12.10
N TYR A 52 10.07 7.66 12.45
CA TYR A 52 10.41 8.73 11.50
C TYR A 52 11.92 8.98 11.38
N ASN A 53 12.74 8.44 12.28
CA ASN A 53 14.18 8.59 12.18
C ASN A 53 14.71 7.78 10.99
N LYS A 54 15.55 8.40 10.12
CA LYS A 54 16.11 7.74 8.94
C LYS A 54 16.91 6.47 9.23
N HIS A 55 17.44 6.34 10.45
CA HIS A 55 18.19 5.17 10.88
C HIS A 55 17.30 4.04 11.41
N GLU A 56 16.05 4.34 11.78
CA GLU A 56 15.08 3.41 12.34
C GLU A 56 13.99 2.98 11.35
N LEU A 57 13.75 3.80 10.31
CA LEU A 57 12.79 3.48 9.26
C LEU A 57 13.42 2.48 8.29
N ASP A 58 13.14 1.20 8.51
CA ASP A 58 13.69 0.12 7.68
C ASP A 58 12.81 -0.17 6.45
N TYR A 59 13.45 -0.80 5.45
CA TYR A 59 12.70 -1.38 4.32
C TYR A 59 11.78 -2.48 4.84
N PRO A 60 10.46 -2.46 4.52
CA PRO A 60 9.56 -3.49 4.98
C PRO A 60 9.90 -4.85 4.36
N LYS A 61 9.86 -5.90 5.15
CA LYS A 61 9.67 -7.23 4.59
C LYS A 61 8.29 -7.30 3.98
N ARG A 62 8.18 -7.87 2.80
CA ARG A 62 6.94 -7.81 2.00
C ARG A 62 6.59 -9.14 1.38
N GLU A 63 5.32 -9.26 1.06
CA GLU A 63 4.75 -10.39 0.34
C GLU A 63 3.59 -9.93 -0.52
N LEU A 64 3.41 -10.56 -1.66
CA LEU A 64 2.26 -10.39 -2.53
C LEU A 64 1.28 -11.55 -2.28
N LEU A 65 0.09 -11.21 -1.81
CA LEU A 65 -1.01 -12.13 -1.56
C LEU A 65 -2.04 -12.00 -2.69
N VAL A 66 -2.22 -13.08 -3.44
CA VAL A 66 -3.16 -13.13 -4.56
C VAL A 66 -4.36 -13.96 -4.14
N TRP A 67 -5.49 -13.29 -3.95
CA TRP A 67 -6.73 -13.89 -3.50
C TRP A 67 -7.46 -14.59 -4.65
N CYS A 68 -8.01 -15.75 -4.42
CA CYS A 68 -8.73 -16.52 -5.41
C CYS A 68 -9.81 -17.41 -4.77
N GLY A 69 -10.88 -17.63 -5.52
CA GLY A 69 -11.90 -18.60 -5.20
C GLY A 69 -11.57 -20.01 -5.71
N ILE A 70 -12.50 -20.93 -5.53
CA ILE A 70 -12.34 -22.34 -5.93
C ILE A 70 -12.19 -22.49 -7.43
N ASP A 71 -12.90 -21.65 -8.21
CA ASP A 71 -12.88 -21.71 -9.67
C ASP A 71 -11.53 -21.29 -10.28
N GLU A 72 -10.73 -20.50 -9.55
CA GLU A 72 -9.41 -20.05 -9.97
C GLU A 72 -8.28 -20.95 -9.46
N ALA A 73 -8.58 -22.12 -8.87
CA ALA A 73 -7.58 -23.01 -8.25
C ALA A 73 -6.45 -23.43 -9.20
N GLU A 74 -6.70 -23.58 -10.50
CA GLU A 74 -5.65 -23.89 -11.49
C GLU A 74 -4.68 -22.71 -11.67
N GLN A 75 -5.19 -21.48 -11.73
CA GLN A 75 -4.37 -20.26 -11.80
C GLN A 75 -3.59 -20.07 -10.51
N ALA A 76 -4.22 -20.28 -9.35
CA ALA A 76 -3.55 -20.29 -8.06
C ALA A 76 -2.39 -21.28 -8.02
N GLY A 77 -2.57 -22.49 -8.58
CA GLY A 77 -1.51 -23.48 -8.72
C GLY A 77 -0.34 -22.98 -9.59
N LYS A 78 -0.59 -22.25 -10.66
CA LYS A 78 0.46 -21.65 -11.51
C LYS A 78 1.22 -20.55 -10.77
N ILE A 79 0.54 -19.71 -10.01
CA ILE A 79 1.18 -18.70 -9.18
C ILE A 79 2.12 -19.36 -8.16
N MET A 80 1.64 -20.36 -7.45
CA MET A 80 2.45 -21.12 -6.48
C MET A 80 3.66 -21.80 -7.11
N GLN A 81 3.56 -22.21 -8.38
CA GLN A 81 4.67 -22.80 -9.15
C GLN A 81 5.61 -21.76 -9.77
N ALA A 82 5.46 -20.48 -9.48
CA ALA A 82 6.23 -19.37 -10.03
C ALA A 82 6.15 -19.26 -11.58
N GLN A 83 5.00 -19.62 -12.16
CA GLN A 83 4.75 -19.55 -13.60
C GLN A 83 3.90 -18.33 -14.02
N TRP A 84 3.51 -17.50 -13.05
CA TRP A 84 2.65 -16.34 -13.29
C TRP A 84 3.47 -15.04 -13.33
N PRO A 85 3.08 -14.02 -14.13
CA PRO A 85 3.81 -12.76 -14.21
C PRO A 85 4.04 -12.09 -12.86
N VAL A 86 3.05 -12.11 -11.96
CA VAL A 86 3.15 -11.50 -10.62
C VAL A 86 4.31 -12.05 -9.80
N ASN A 87 4.68 -13.33 -9.95
CA ASN A 87 5.79 -13.94 -9.25
C ASN A 87 7.12 -13.33 -9.68
N VAL A 88 7.27 -13.10 -10.98
CA VAL A 88 8.49 -12.52 -11.56
C VAL A 88 8.64 -11.07 -11.13
N LEU A 89 7.57 -10.29 -11.20
CA LEU A 89 7.58 -8.88 -10.81
C LEU A 89 7.82 -8.71 -9.30
N ALA A 90 7.19 -9.53 -8.47
CA ALA A 90 7.39 -9.48 -7.02
C ALA A 90 8.83 -9.86 -6.62
N ALA A 91 9.45 -10.79 -7.32
CA ALA A 91 10.81 -11.25 -7.03
C ALA A 91 11.88 -10.15 -7.20
N GLU A 92 11.65 -9.15 -8.07
CA GLU A 92 12.57 -8.00 -8.24
C GLU A 92 12.83 -7.24 -6.93
N THR A 93 11.86 -7.25 -6.01
CA THR A 93 11.99 -6.63 -4.68
C THR A 93 12.13 -7.66 -3.56
N SER A 94 12.53 -8.89 -3.89
CA SER A 94 12.62 -10.01 -2.95
C SER A 94 11.29 -10.37 -2.26
N ALA A 95 10.16 -9.90 -2.80
CA ALA A 95 8.85 -10.28 -2.31
C ALA A 95 8.52 -11.71 -2.77
N LYS A 96 7.93 -12.48 -1.86
CA LYS A 96 7.31 -13.75 -2.23
C LYS A 96 5.89 -13.50 -2.71
N THR A 97 5.39 -14.39 -3.54
CA THR A 97 3.99 -14.42 -3.95
C THR A 97 3.33 -15.65 -3.36
N GLN A 98 2.16 -15.47 -2.77
CA GLN A 98 1.34 -16.56 -2.24
C GLN A 98 -0.07 -16.41 -2.79
N ALA A 99 -0.62 -17.49 -3.34
CA ALA A 99 -2.04 -17.58 -3.64
C ALA A 99 -2.80 -17.96 -2.37
N LEU A 100 -3.85 -17.21 -2.06
CA LEU A 100 -4.75 -17.48 -0.94
C LEU A 100 -6.07 -17.98 -1.48
N LEU A 101 -6.31 -19.29 -1.35
CA LEU A 101 -7.55 -19.93 -1.75
C LEU A 101 -8.57 -19.76 -0.62
N VAL A 102 -9.68 -19.09 -0.92
CA VAL A 102 -10.80 -18.92 -0.01
C VAL A 102 -11.75 -20.10 -0.15
N THR A 103 -12.05 -20.76 0.96
CA THR A 103 -12.86 -21.98 1.00
C THR A 103 -14.14 -21.81 1.84
N ALA A 104 -14.30 -20.68 2.51
CA ALA A 104 -15.45 -20.39 3.35
C ALA A 104 -16.76 -20.40 2.55
N GLU A 105 -17.84 -20.91 3.19
CA GLU A 105 -19.17 -20.99 2.60
C GLU A 105 -20.10 -19.83 3.05
N THR A 106 -19.69 -19.06 4.06
CA THR A 106 -20.45 -17.91 4.55
C THR A 106 -19.57 -16.67 4.61
N GLU A 107 -20.18 -15.49 4.49
CA GLU A 107 -19.46 -14.20 4.59
C GLU A 107 -18.73 -14.03 5.93
N ALA A 108 -19.36 -14.46 7.04
CA ALA A 108 -18.75 -14.39 8.37
C ALA A 108 -17.51 -15.29 8.48
N ASP A 109 -17.60 -16.53 7.98
CA ASP A 109 -16.47 -17.45 7.96
C ASP A 109 -15.35 -16.95 7.04
N ALA A 110 -15.70 -16.36 5.90
CA ALA A 110 -14.74 -15.80 4.96
C ALA A 110 -13.95 -14.60 5.55
N LEU A 111 -14.63 -13.72 6.28
CA LEU A 111 -13.97 -12.64 7.03
C LEU A 111 -12.94 -13.20 8.03
N GLU A 112 -13.31 -14.21 8.81
CA GLU A 112 -12.40 -14.84 9.79
C GLU A 112 -11.28 -15.64 9.11
N GLU A 113 -11.55 -16.34 8.00
CA GLU A 113 -10.56 -17.05 7.20
C GLU A 113 -9.51 -16.07 6.65
N GLY A 114 -9.94 -14.98 6.04
CA GLY A 114 -9.05 -13.96 5.49
C GLY A 114 -8.18 -13.30 6.55
N ALA A 115 -8.75 -12.98 7.71
CA ALA A 115 -7.99 -12.44 8.83
C ALA A 115 -6.94 -13.44 9.33
N THR A 116 -7.27 -14.72 9.41
CA THR A 116 -6.38 -15.78 9.86
C THR A 116 -5.21 -15.98 8.90
N LEU A 117 -5.48 -16.08 7.60
CA LEU A 117 -4.48 -16.25 6.55
C LEU A 117 -3.45 -15.12 6.55
N VAL A 118 -3.92 -13.87 6.68
CA VAL A 118 -3.04 -12.69 6.77
C VAL A 118 -2.25 -12.66 8.07
N GLN A 119 -2.87 -13.00 9.19
CA GLN A 119 -2.17 -13.09 10.48
C GLN A 119 -1.02 -14.09 10.42
N GLU A 120 -1.26 -15.28 9.88
CA GLU A 120 -0.24 -16.33 9.73
C GLU A 120 0.92 -15.84 8.87
N SER A 121 0.64 -15.26 7.69
CA SER A 121 1.65 -14.71 6.79
C SER A 121 2.52 -13.66 7.48
N ILE A 122 1.91 -12.75 8.25
CA ILE A 122 2.64 -11.69 8.97
C ILE A 122 3.50 -12.30 10.09
N HIS A 123 2.96 -13.20 10.89
CA HIS A 123 3.67 -13.81 12.03
C HIS A 123 4.87 -14.65 11.58
N GLU A 124 4.70 -15.49 10.56
CA GLU A 124 5.76 -16.37 10.09
C GLU A 124 6.99 -15.63 9.54
N ARG A 125 6.78 -14.44 8.97
CA ARG A 125 7.81 -13.74 8.19
C ARG A 125 8.17 -12.37 8.73
N GLY A 126 7.40 -11.83 9.66
CA GLY A 126 7.60 -10.49 10.21
C GLY A 126 7.40 -9.43 9.14
N LEU A 127 6.30 -9.51 8.40
CA LEU A 127 5.99 -8.63 7.28
C LEU A 127 5.60 -7.24 7.78
N GLY A 128 6.03 -6.20 7.05
CA GLY A 128 5.65 -4.81 7.29
C GLY A 128 4.83 -4.20 6.14
N LEU A 129 4.76 -4.89 4.99
CA LEU A 129 4.01 -4.45 3.82
C LEU A 129 3.48 -5.65 3.05
N LEU A 130 2.21 -5.62 2.72
CA LEU A 130 1.54 -6.62 1.90
C LEU A 130 1.12 -6.01 0.57
N GLY A 131 1.22 -6.76 -0.52
CA GLY A 131 0.51 -6.47 -1.77
C GLY A 131 -0.71 -7.36 -1.86
N PHE A 132 -1.84 -6.81 -2.24
CA PHE A 132 -3.06 -7.57 -2.50
C PHE A 132 -3.40 -7.50 -3.97
N GLY A 133 -3.58 -8.66 -4.59
CA GLY A 133 -4.20 -8.86 -5.90
C GLY A 133 -5.35 -9.86 -5.78
N CYS A 134 -6.21 -9.91 -6.78
CA CYS A 134 -7.35 -10.83 -6.81
C CYS A 134 -7.53 -11.43 -8.20
N LEU A 135 -7.62 -12.75 -8.30
CA LEU A 135 -7.93 -13.44 -9.57
C LEU A 135 -9.42 -13.54 -9.84
N ALA A 136 -10.24 -13.38 -8.79
CA ALA A 136 -11.68 -13.58 -8.91
C ALA A 136 -12.39 -12.43 -9.64
N SER A 137 -13.30 -12.75 -10.56
CA SER A 137 -14.18 -11.77 -11.22
C SER A 137 -15.26 -11.23 -10.27
N VAL A 138 -15.63 -9.96 -10.37
CA VAL A 138 -16.56 -9.29 -9.41
C VAL A 138 -18.04 -9.67 -9.55
N ASP A 139 -18.42 -10.58 -10.46
CA ASP A 139 -19.81 -10.79 -10.86
C ASP A 139 -20.42 -12.16 -10.49
N ASN A 140 -19.72 -13.02 -9.74
CA ASN A 140 -20.24 -14.32 -9.30
C ASN A 140 -20.25 -14.49 -7.77
N VAL A 141 -20.99 -15.51 -7.28
CA VAL A 141 -21.22 -15.75 -5.84
C VAL A 141 -19.93 -16.07 -5.09
N ASP A 142 -18.99 -16.79 -5.71
CA ASP A 142 -17.71 -17.14 -5.09
C ASP A 142 -16.84 -15.89 -4.84
N ASN A 143 -17.08 -14.80 -5.56
CA ASN A 143 -16.42 -13.54 -5.33
C ASN A 143 -16.88 -12.81 -4.07
N GLU A 144 -18.12 -13.01 -3.62
CA GLU A 144 -18.56 -12.41 -2.36
C GLU A 144 -17.75 -12.97 -1.19
N MET A 145 -17.43 -14.26 -1.22
CA MET A 145 -16.57 -14.88 -0.20
C MET A 145 -15.13 -14.39 -0.29
N VAL A 146 -14.58 -14.30 -1.51
CA VAL A 146 -13.24 -13.74 -1.71
C VAL A 146 -13.18 -12.27 -1.30
N GLN A 147 -14.23 -11.49 -1.60
CA GLN A 147 -14.36 -10.10 -1.13
C GLN A 147 -14.35 -10.03 0.40
N ALA A 148 -15.16 -10.85 1.07
CA ALA A 148 -15.21 -10.89 2.53
C ALA A 148 -13.86 -11.30 3.13
N ALA A 149 -13.19 -12.30 2.57
CA ALA A 149 -11.87 -12.71 3.02
C ALA A 149 -10.83 -11.59 2.86
N MET A 150 -10.84 -10.86 1.74
CA MET A 150 -9.98 -9.68 1.56
C MET A 150 -10.28 -8.60 2.60
N VAL A 151 -11.55 -8.34 2.92
CA VAL A 151 -11.94 -7.41 4.00
C VAL A 151 -11.31 -7.84 5.33
N GLY A 152 -11.48 -9.11 5.71
CA GLY A 152 -10.86 -9.67 6.91
C GLY A 152 -9.34 -9.52 6.92
N GLY A 153 -8.69 -9.80 5.80
CA GLY A 153 -7.25 -9.65 5.63
C GLY A 153 -6.77 -8.20 5.78
N ILE A 154 -7.48 -7.22 5.19
CA ILE A 154 -7.17 -5.79 5.32
C ILE A 154 -7.31 -5.33 6.77
N LEU A 155 -8.41 -5.72 7.45
CA LEU A 155 -8.63 -5.40 8.86
C LEU A 155 -7.51 -5.98 9.74
N GLN A 156 -7.13 -7.23 9.51
CA GLN A 156 -6.09 -7.88 10.29
C GLN A 156 -4.72 -7.25 10.07
N ALA A 157 -4.36 -6.91 8.84
CA ALA A 157 -3.11 -6.20 8.54
C ALA A 157 -3.05 -4.85 9.28
N ALA A 158 -4.13 -4.06 9.22
CA ALA A 158 -4.23 -2.79 9.92
C ALA A 158 -4.10 -2.95 11.45
N ALA A 159 -4.81 -3.94 12.03
CA ALA A 159 -4.73 -4.23 13.47
C ALA A 159 -3.33 -4.65 13.94
N MET A 160 -2.50 -5.16 13.04
CA MET A 160 -1.10 -5.53 13.28
C MET A 160 -0.08 -4.43 12.89
N GLY A 161 -0.53 -3.26 12.45
CA GLY A 161 0.35 -2.17 12.02
C GLY A 161 1.12 -2.48 10.73
N VAL A 162 0.51 -3.21 9.81
CA VAL A 162 1.09 -3.60 8.51
C VAL A 162 0.40 -2.86 7.38
N GLY A 163 1.19 -2.27 6.47
CA GLY A 163 0.68 -1.59 5.29
C GLY A 163 0.15 -2.56 4.23
N VAL A 164 -0.89 -2.18 3.51
CA VAL A 164 -1.47 -2.96 2.40
C VAL A 164 -1.49 -2.14 1.11
N LEU A 165 -0.79 -2.63 0.09
CA LEU A 165 -0.84 -2.12 -1.29
C LEU A 165 -1.97 -2.84 -2.04
N LEU A 166 -2.98 -2.09 -2.44
CA LEU A 166 -4.16 -2.59 -3.14
C LEU A 166 -3.94 -2.51 -4.66
N ASP A 167 -4.30 -3.56 -5.38
CA ASP A 167 -4.28 -3.61 -6.85
C ASP A 167 -5.60 -4.11 -7.41
N GLY A 168 -6.18 -3.33 -8.33
CA GLY A 168 -7.43 -3.64 -9.00
C GLY A 168 -8.70 -3.33 -8.22
N VAL A 169 -9.83 -3.34 -8.94
CA VAL A 169 -11.16 -2.98 -8.44
C VAL A 169 -11.60 -3.88 -7.29
N ALA A 170 -11.30 -5.17 -7.35
CA ALA A 170 -11.71 -6.12 -6.31
C ALA A 170 -11.12 -5.75 -4.93
N THR A 171 -9.81 -5.44 -4.87
CA THR A 171 -9.14 -5.07 -3.62
C THR A 171 -9.59 -3.69 -3.11
N LEU A 172 -9.89 -2.75 -4.03
CA LEU A 172 -10.43 -1.43 -3.67
C LEU A 172 -11.85 -1.54 -3.07
N LYS A 173 -12.72 -2.39 -3.63
CA LYS A 173 -14.04 -2.69 -3.06
C LYS A 173 -13.94 -3.32 -1.67
N ALA A 174 -12.98 -4.23 -1.47
CA ALA A 174 -12.72 -4.79 -0.16
C ALA A 174 -12.26 -3.72 0.84
N ALA A 175 -11.39 -2.80 0.45
CA ALA A 175 -10.97 -1.68 1.29
C ALA A 175 -12.13 -0.71 1.59
N GLN A 176 -13.05 -0.49 0.66
CA GLN A 176 -14.28 0.29 0.87
C GLN A 176 -15.15 -0.32 1.97
N LYS A 177 -15.42 -1.64 1.88
CA LYS A 177 -16.17 -2.37 2.92
C LYS A 177 -15.42 -2.38 4.27
N ALA A 178 -14.11 -2.57 4.26
CA ALA A 178 -13.30 -2.53 5.48
C ALA A 178 -13.37 -1.15 6.17
N ARG A 179 -13.40 -0.04 5.42
CA ARG A 179 -13.58 1.31 5.94
C ARG A 179 -14.92 1.49 6.66
N GLU A 180 -16.00 0.86 6.16
CA GLU A 180 -17.32 0.91 6.82
C GLU A 180 -17.28 0.25 8.21
N LEU A 181 -16.46 -0.80 8.37
CA LEU A 181 -16.28 -1.52 9.64
C LEU A 181 -15.28 -0.83 10.58
N ALA A 182 -14.20 -0.27 10.02
CA ALA A 182 -13.14 0.39 10.75
C ALA A 182 -12.67 1.65 10.01
N PRO A 183 -13.15 2.85 10.38
CA PRO A 183 -12.87 4.09 9.65
C PRO A 183 -11.39 4.42 9.46
N HIS A 184 -10.52 3.99 10.37
CA HIS A 184 -9.07 4.23 10.32
C HIS A 184 -8.31 3.21 9.46
N VAL A 185 -8.96 2.20 8.90
CA VAL A 185 -8.27 1.14 8.13
C VAL A 185 -7.54 1.70 6.91
N LEU A 186 -8.07 2.76 6.28
CA LEU A 186 -7.42 3.38 5.12
C LEU A 186 -6.11 4.09 5.44
N ASP A 187 -5.84 4.40 6.70
CA ASP A 187 -4.54 4.91 7.13
C ASP A 187 -3.42 3.88 6.88
N TYR A 188 -3.76 2.61 6.77
CA TYR A 188 -2.85 1.49 6.49
C TYR A 188 -2.84 1.06 5.02
N CYS A 189 -3.74 1.60 4.17
CA CYS A 189 -3.88 1.20 2.78
C CYS A 189 -3.16 2.15 1.82
N PHE A 190 -2.53 1.58 0.80
CA PHE A 190 -1.94 2.28 -0.33
C PHE A 190 -2.56 1.73 -1.62
N ALA A 191 -2.60 2.52 -2.67
CA ALA A 191 -2.92 2.03 -4.00
C ALA A 191 -1.63 1.83 -4.80
N GLY A 192 -1.46 0.67 -5.43
CA GLY A 192 -0.28 0.36 -6.24
C GLY A 192 -0.34 0.97 -7.64
N HIS A 193 -1.52 0.88 -8.25
CA HIS A 193 -1.70 1.17 -9.66
C HIS A 193 -3.16 1.59 -9.93
N VAL A 194 -3.36 2.46 -10.92
CA VAL A 194 -4.66 2.72 -11.50
C VAL A 194 -4.89 1.66 -12.58
N SER A 195 -5.65 0.61 -12.28
CA SER A 195 -5.97 -0.42 -13.28
C SER A 195 -6.89 0.12 -14.37
N ASP A 196 -6.90 -0.55 -15.53
CA ASP A 196 -7.80 -0.21 -16.65
C ASP A 196 -9.22 -0.82 -16.48
N GLU A 197 -9.48 -1.38 -15.29
CA GLU A 197 -10.80 -1.88 -14.92
C GLU A 197 -11.81 -0.74 -14.75
N ALA A 198 -13.05 -0.96 -15.22
CA ALA A 198 -14.12 0.02 -15.06
C ALA A 198 -14.39 0.37 -13.59
N GLY A 199 -14.40 1.65 -13.25
CA GLY A 199 -14.65 2.14 -11.90
C GLY A 199 -13.41 2.22 -10.99
N ALA A 200 -12.22 1.81 -11.44
CA ALA A 200 -11.01 1.87 -10.63
C ALA A 200 -10.66 3.28 -10.18
N GLU A 201 -10.72 4.25 -11.10
CA GLU A 201 -10.36 5.64 -10.82
C GLU A 201 -11.36 6.32 -9.87
N GLU A 202 -12.65 6.04 -10.04
CA GLU A 202 -13.71 6.52 -9.17
C GLU A 202 -13.58 5.98 -7.75
N LEU A 203 -13.29 4.68 -7.60
CA LEU A 203 -13.06 4.07 -6.29
C LEU A 203 -11.82 4.64 -5.59
N LEU A 204 -10.72 4.82 -6.30
CA LEU A 204 -9.53 5.45 -5.75
C LEU A 204 -9.83 6.85 -5.23
N LYS A 205 -10.58 7.65 -6.00
CA LYS A 205 -10.99 9.00 -5.59
C LYS A 205 -11.93 8.97 -4.38
N GLU A 206 -12.89 8.04 -4.34
CA GLU A 206 -13.81 7.88 -3.22
C GLU A 206 -13.09 7.49 -1.93
N LEU A 207 -12.09 6.60 -2.04
CA LEU A 207 -11.27 6.16 -0.93
C LEU A 207 -10.21 7.20 -0.51
N GLY A 208 -9.97 8.23 -1.32
CA GLY A 208 -8.91 9.21 -1.09
C GLY A 208 -7.51 8.59 -1.24
N LEU A 209 -7.38 7.53 -2.05
CA LEU A 209 -6.13 6.86 -2.33
C LEU A 209 -5.56 7.33 -3.68
N GLU A 210 -4.27 7.63 -3.69
CA GLU A 210 -3.55 7.99 -4.90
C GLU A 210 -2.63 6.83 -5.31
N ALA A 211 -2.77 6.35 -6.54
CA ALA A 211 -1.90 5.33 -7.11
C ALA A 211 -0.75 5.97 -7.90
N PRO A 212 0.52 5.60 -7.65
CA PRO A 212 1.67 6.20 -8.34
C PRO A 212 1.84 5.71 -9.77
N LEU A 213 1.24 4.59 -10.14
CA LEU A 213 1.40 3.97 -11.46
C LEU A 213 0.10 4.02 -12.26
N ARG A 214 0.24 4.26 -13.57
CA ARG A 214 -0.81 4.08 -14.57
C ARG A 214 -0.20 3.40 -15.81
N LEU A 215 -0.37 2.10 -15.90
CA LEU A 215 0.28 1.26 -16.92
C LEU A 215 -0.71 0.58 -17.86
N ASN A 216 -2.01 0.89 -17.72
CA ASN A 216 -3.10 0.26 -18.47
C ASN A 216 -3.13 -1.27 -18.31
N ILE A 217 -2.75 -1.77 -17.15
CA ILE A 217 -2.89 -3.18 -16.80
C ILE A 217 -4.39 -3.43 -16.59
N PRO A 218 -4.98 -4.41 -17.32
CA PRO A 218 -6.45 -4.56 -17.41
C PRO A 218 -7.06 -5.32 -16.24
N ASP A 219 -6.24 -5.88 -15.37
CA ASP A 219 -6.70 -6.68 -14.24
C ASP A 219 -6.00 -6.27 -12.93
N GLY A 220 -6.49 -6.81 -11.82
CA GLY A 220 -6.00 -6.56 -10.49
C GLY A 220 -5.36 -7.80 -9.86
N ALA A 221 -4.66 -8.64 -10.63
CA ALA A 221 -4.05 -9.87 -10.13
C ALA A 221 -2.83 -9.63 -9.21
N GLY A 222 -2.35 -8.39 -9.11
CA GLY A 222 -1.28 -8.00 -8.19
C GLY A 222 -0.05 -7.42 -8.86
N GLU A 223 -0.01 -7.32 -10.19
CA GLU A 223 1.12 -6.75 -10.94
C GLU A 223 1.40 -5.31 -10.54
N GLY A 224 0.35 -4.50 -10.38
CA GLY A 224 0.47 -3.11 -9.95
C GLY A 224 1.02 -2.97 -8.54
N ALA A 225 0.61 -3.83 -7.61
CA ALA A 225 1.16 -3.87 -6.26
C ALA A 225 2.64 -4.31 -6.27
N ALA A 226 2.98 -5.36 -7.05
CA ALA A 226 4.35 -5.84 -7.19
C ALA A 226 5.29 -4.77 -7.72
N LEU A 227 4.89 -4.04 -8.77
CA LEU A 227 5.67 -2.94 -9.33
C LEU A 227 5.79 -1.76 -8.35
N CYS A 228 4.75 -1.49 -7.57
CA CYS A 228 4.76 -0.43 -6.57
C CYS A 228 5.72 -0.70 -5.42
N PHE A 229 6.06 -1.95 -5.10
CA PHE A 229 7.12 -2.27 -4.14
C PHE A 229 8.45 -1.59 -4.49
N THR A 230 8.81 -1.53 -5.78
CA THR A 230 10.03 -0.83 -6.23
C THR A 230 9.97 0.67 -5.95
N LEU A 231 8.81 1.30 -6.17
CA LEU A 231 8.62 2.72 -5.85
C LEU A 231 8.67 2.97 -4.35
N PHE A 232 8.13 2.03 -3.57
CA PHE A 232 8.19 2.09 -2.11
C PHE A 232 9.65 2.10 -1.62
N ASP A 233 10.48 1.20 -2.15
CA ASP A 233 11.92 1.17 -1.86
C ASP A 233 12.63 2.46 -2.31
N ALA A 234 12.29 2.98 -3.48
CA ALA A 234 12.87 4.24 -3.95
C ALA A 234 12.56 5.41 -3.01
N GLY A 235 11.33 5.50 -2.49
CA GLY A 235 10.94 6.50 -1.51
C GLY A 235 11.72 6.38 -0.19
N ILE A 236 11.80 5.16 0.37
CA ILE A 236 12.57 4.89 1.59
C ILE A 236 14.06 5.16 1.37
N LYS A 237 14.61 4.78 0.20
CA LYS A 237 16.01 5.03 -0.15
C LYS A 237 16.32 6.52 -0.19
N ALA A 238 15.48 7.32 -0.85
CA ALA A 238 15.63 8.77 -0.85
C ALA A 238 15.59 9.34 0.56
N TYR A 239 14.65 8.89 1.39
CA TYR A 239 14.52 9.29 2.78
C TYR A 239 15.76 9.01 3.63
N LYS A 240 16.36 7.83 3.45
CA LYS A 240 17.50 7.35 4.25
C LYS A 240 18.84 7.94 3.79
N GLU A 241 19.07 8.00 2.48
CA GLU A 241 20.38 8.25 1.91
C GLU A 241 20.62 9.70 1.50
N MET A 242 19.56 10.46 1.18
CA MET A 242 19.74 11.88 0.90
C MET A 242 20.02 12.67 2.18
N GLU A 243 20.92 13.64 2.07
CA GLU A 243 21.25 14.58 3.14
C GLU A 243 20.25 15.75 3.16
N THR A 244 20.00 16.29 4.35
CA THR A 244 19.33 17.58 4.51
C THR A 244 20.33 18.71 4.28
N PHE A 245 19.84 19.93 4.02
CA PHE A 245 20.70 21.12 3.93
C PHE A 245 21.54 21.32 5.20
N GLU A 246 21.00 21.00 6.37
CA GLU A 246 21.71 21.06 7.65
C GLU A 246 22.81 19.99 7.74
N GLU A 247 22.50 18.73 7.42
CA GLU A 247 23.45 17.61 7.45
C GLU A 247 24.64 17.86 6.51
N ALA A 248 24.41 18.43 5.33
CA ALA A 248 25.45 18.77 4.35
C ALA A 248 26.15 20.11 4.64
N SER A 249 25.79 20.83 5.72
CA SER A 249 26.32 22.15 6.03
C SER A 249 26.16 23.17 4.90
N VAL A 250 25.13 23.04 4.08
CA VAL A 250 24.82 23.97 2.99
C VAL A 250 23.97 25.12 3.52
N HIS A 251 24.55 26.34 3.57
CA HIS A 251 23.80 27.54 3.87
C HIS A 251 23.06 28.03 2.62
N VAL A 252 21.73 27.96 2.65
CA VAL A 252 20.89 28.56 1.62
C VAL A 252 20.71 30.04 1.93
N GLU A 253 21.38 30.93 1.19
CA GLU A 253 20.99 32.34 1.16
C GLU A 253 19.61 32.43 0.46
N VAL A 254 18.56 32.61 1.25
CA VAL A 254 17.24 32.96 0.71
C VAL A 254 17.35 34.40 0.22
N LYS A 255 17.63 34.62 -1.07
CA LYS A 255 17.40 35.92 -1.69
C LYS A 255 15.88 36.10 -1.75
N GLU A 256 15.36 36.94 -0.86
CA GLU A 256 13.99 37.46 -1.02
C GLU A 256 13.93 38.21 -2.37
N PHE A 257 13.36 37.57 -3.37
CA PHE A 257 12.95 38.25 -4.59
C PHE A 257 11.76 39.14 -4.25
N SER A 258 12.04 40.41 -3.96
CA SER A 258 10.95 41.38 -3.81
C SER A 258 10.28 41.54 -5.17
N LEU A 259 8.93 41.48 -5.18
CA LEU A 259 8.09 41.75 -6.37
C LEU A 259 8.38 43.11 -7.04
N ALA A 260 9.12 43.98 -6.38
CA ALA A 260 9.57 45.28 -6.89
C ALA A 260 10.64 45.18 -8.00
N GLU A 261 11.39 44.08 -8.11
CA GLU A 261 12.43 43.91 -9.14
C GLU A 261 11.89 43.33 -10.47
N GLN A 262 10.73 42.69 -10.45
CA GLN A 262 10.10 42.18 -11.68
C GLN A 262 9.57 43.28 -12.61
N ASN A 263 9.28 44.47 -12.10
CA ASN A 263 8.76 45.60 -12.87
C ASN A 263 9.84 46.47 -13.51
N LYS A 264 11.12 46.21 -13.34
CA LYS A 264 12.20 47.00 -13.94
C LYS A 264 12.71 46.47 -15.31
N ASN A 265 12.37 45.21 -15.65
CA ASN A 265 12.82 44.60 -16.93
C ASN A 265 11.75 44.59 -18.02
N THR A 266 10.66 45.32 -17.87
CA THR A 266 9.62 45.50 -18.89
C THR A 266 9.45 47.01 -19.21
N LYS A 267 10.53 47.60 -19.70
CA LYS A 267 10.45 48.89 -20.43
C LYS A 267 11.45 48.88 -21.60
#